data_356d6b78c3025399c6f417bdd76226c1
#
_entry.id   356d6b78c3025399c6f417bdd76226c1
#
_cell.length_a   1.000
_cell.length_b   1.000
_cell.length_c   1.000
_cell.angle_alpha   90.00
_cell.angle_beta   90.00
_cell.angle_gamma   90.00
#
_symmetry.space_group_name_H-M   'P 1'
#
loop_
_entity.id
_entity.type
_entity.pdbx_description
1 polymer ?
#
loop_
_entity_poly.entity_id
_entity_poly.type
_entity_poly.pdbx_seq_one_letter_code
_entity_poly.pdbx_strand_id
1 'polypeptide(L)'
;MALPPCHALFQFFVADSKISCQLYQRSADVFLGVPFNIASYALLTMMIAQVCNLKPGKFVHTLGDAHLYLNHLDQAKLQISRKPFNLPTIKINSKIDKLEDFTYEDFKILNYESHPGISAPISV
;
A
#
# COMPACT_ATOMS: atom_id res chain seq x y z
N MET A 1 -10.78 20.81 -14.06
CA MET A 1 -10.98 19.36 -14.28
C MET A 1 -10.15 18.64 -13.21
N ALA A 2 -10.73 17.71 -12.46
CA ALA A 2 -9.96 16.92 -11.49
C ALA A 2 -8.94 16.04 -12.23
N LEU A 3 -7.76 15.85 -11.63
CA LEU A 3 -6.76 14.95 -12.19
C LEU A 3 -7.32 13.51 -12.24
N PRO A 4 -7.08 12.75 -13.33
CA PRO A 4 -7.49 11.36 -13.39
C PRO A 4 -6.71 10.51 -12.36
N PRO A 5 -7.28 9.39 -11.89
CA PRO A 5 -6.62 8.51 -10.93
C PRO A 5 -5.22 8.10 -11.36
N CYS A 6 -4.26 8.09 -10.43
CA CYS A 6 -2.89 7.64 -10.70
C CYS A 6 -2.79 6.12 -10.81
N HIS A 7 -3.69 5.38 -10.16
CA HIS A 7 -3.82 3.93 -10.23
C HIS A 7 -4.56 3.55 -11.53
N ALA A 8 -3.81 3.36 -12.61
CA ALA A 8 -4.40 3.23 -13.94
C ALA A 8 -4.97 1.83 -14.22
N LEU A 9 -4.29 0.80 -13.72
CA LEU A 9 -4.68 -0.60 -13.93
C LEU A 9 -4.14 -1.46 -12.78
N PHE A 10 -4.95 -2.39 -12.30
CA PHE A 10 -4.45 -3.48 -11.45
C PHE A 10 -5.03 -4.82 -11.92
N GLN A 11 -4.29 -5.88 -11.67
CA GLN A 11 -4.64 -7.23 -12.11
C GLN A 11 -4.31 -8.23 -11.01
N PHE A 12 -5.21 -9.20 -10.81
CA PHE A 12 -4.96 -10.33 -9.93
C PHE A 12 -4.57 -11.56 -10.72
N PHE A 13 -3.70 -12.38 -10.10
CA PHE A 13 -3.26 -13.66 -10.64
C PHE A 13 -3.26 -14.71 -9.53
N VAL A 14 -3.85 -15.86 -9.80
CA VAL A 14 -3.94 -16.97 -8.83
C VAL A 14 -3.10 -18.14 -9.31
N ALA A 15 -2.19 -18.61 -8.46
CA ALA A 15 -1.42 -19.84 -8.64
C ALA A 15 -1.09 -20.44 -7.27
N ASP A 16 -1.04 -21.75 -7.19
CA ASP A 16 -0.69 -22.51 -5.98
C ASP A 16 -1.48 -22.06 -4.72
N SER A 17 -2.78 -21.87 -4.89
CA SER A 17 -3.69 -21.37 -3.84
C SER A 17 -3.28 -20.00 -3.24
N LYS A 18 -2.53 -19.19 -4.00
CA LYS A 18 -2.14 -17.83 -3.64
C LYS A 18 -2.66 -16.85 -4.68
N ILE A 19 -3.12 -15.68 -4.21
CA ILE A 19 -3.51 -14.57 -5.06
C ILE A 19 -2.45 -13.46 -4.99
N SER A 20 -1.96 -13.06 -6.15
CA SER A 20 -1.01 -11.95 -6.32
C SER A 20 -1.69 -10.79 -7.01
N CYS A 21 -1.25 -9.57 -6.72
CA CYS A 21 -1.75 -8.36 -7.37
C CYS A 21 -0.59 -7.63 -8.05
N GLN A 22 -0.82 -7.18 -9.28
CA GLN A 22 0.04 -6.22 -9.96
C GLN A 22 -0.72 -4.91 -10.14
N LEU A 23 -0.12 -3.80 -9.71
CA LEU A 23 -0.61 -2.44 -9.93
C LEU A 23 0.31 -1.72 -10.90
N TYR A 24 -0.27 -1.09 -11.93
CA TYR A 24 0.40 -0.05 -12.71
C TYR A 24 -0.09 1.32 -12.28
N GLN A 25 0.81 2.12 -11.72
CA GLN A 25 0.57 3.51 -11.30
C GLN A 25 1.27 4.45 -12.27
N ARG A 26 0.49 5.26 -13.02
CA ARG A 26 1.02 6.14 -14.07
C ARG A 26 1.89 7.29 -13.56
N SER A 27 1.62 7.76 -12.34
CA SER A 27 2.32 8.88 -11.69
C SER A 27 2.43 8.60 -10.21
N ALA A 28 3.61 8.74 -9.63
CA ALA A 28 3.93 8.28 -8.29
C ALA A 28 4.83 9.28 -7.55
N ASP A 29 4.25 10.04 -6.62
CA ASP A 29 5.01 10.78 -5.60
C ASP A 29 5.64 9.78 -4.64
N VAL A 30 6.95 9.60 -4.76
CA VAL A 30 7.70 8.57 -4.02
C VAL A 30 7.71 8.83 -2.52
N PHE A 31 7.65 10.09 -2.08
CA PHE A 31 7.74 10.44 -0.67
C PHE A 31 6.40 10.39 0.04
N LEU A 32 5.38 11.11 -0.44
CA LEU A 32 4.08 11.20 0.23
C LEU A 32 3.08 10.15 -0.24
N GLY A 33 3.06 9.80 -1.54
CA GLY A 33 2.00 8.98 -2.13
C GLY A 33 2.28 7.48 -2.08
N VAL A 34 3.43 7.04 -2.58
CA VAL A 34 3.76 5.62 -2.78
C VAL A 34 3.60 4.75 -1.53
N PRO A 35 4.01 5.16 -0.31
CA PRO A 35 3.82 4.33 0.88
C PRO A 35 2.35 3.98 1.14
N PHE A 36 1.45 4.94 0.99
CA PHE A 36 0.00 4.73 1.15
C PHE A 36 -0.58 3.87 0.02
N ASN A 37 -0.09 4.04 -1.20
CA ASN A 37 -0.52 3.23 -2.34
C ASN A 37 -0.15 1.76 -2.14
N ILE A 38 1.06 1.48 -1.66
CA ILE A 38 1.51 0.12 -1.30
C ILE A 38 0.61 -0.48 -0.22
N ALA A 39 0.38 0.25 0.87
CA ALA A 39 -0.44 -0.22 1.99
C ALA A 39 -1.88 -0.55 1.52
N SER A 40 -2.48 0.32 0.71
CA SER A 40 -3.85 0.15 0.21
C SER A 40 -4.01 -1.11 -0.65
N TYR A 41 -3.12 -1.33 -1.61
CA TYR A 41 -3.22 -2.50 -2.50
C TYR A 41 -2.75 -3.81 -1.84
N ALA A 42 -1.83 -3.73 -0.88
CA ALA A 42 -1.48 -4.87 -0.05
C ALA A 42 -2.69 -5.31 0.77
N LEU A 43 -3.38 -4.37 1.43
CA LEU A 43 -4.61 -4.65 2.18
C LEU A 43 -5.70 -5.22 1.28
N LEU A 44 -5.97 -4.60 0.12
CA LEU A 44 -6.94 -5.10 -0.86
C LEU A 44 -6.64 -6.54 -1.28
N THR A 45 -5.37 -6.85 -1.54
CA THR A 45 -4.94 -8.21 -1.90
C THR A 45 -5.24 -9.20 -0.77
N MET A 46 -5.02 -8.82 0.48
CA MET A 46 -5.31 -9.67 1.64
C MET A 46 -6.82 -9.86 1.86
N MET A 47 -7.62 -8.82 1.67
CA MET A 47 -9.10 -8.90 1.75
C MET A 47 -9.64 -9.87 0.69
N ILE A 48 -9.21 -9.73 -0.57
CA ILE A 48 -9.64 -10.61 -1.65
C ILE A 48 -9.14 -12.04 -1.43
N ALA A 49 -7.92 -12.22 -0.92
CA ALA A 49 -7.41 -13.55 -0.56
C ALA A 49 -8.34 -14.23 0.45
N GLN A 50 -8.79 -13.51 1.49
CA GLN A 50 -9.68 -14.06 2.50
C GLN A 50 -11.04 -14.46 1.91
N VAL A 51 -11.72 -13.58 1.19
CA VAL A 51 -13.06 -13.87 0.66
C VAL A 51 -13.05 -14.95 -0.43
N CYS A 52 -11.91 -15.15 -1.11
CA CYS A 52 -11.71 -16.21 -2.09
C CYS A 52 -11.13 -17.51 -1.49
N ASN A 53 -10.94 -17.58 -0.17
CA ASN A 53 -10.29 -18.71 0.51
C ASN A 53 -8.90 -19.05 -0.08
N LEU A 54 -8.13 -18.01 -0.37
CA LEU A 54 -6.76 -18.09 -0.89
C LEU A 54 -5.77 -17.51 0.13
N LYS A 55 -4.48 -17.77 -0.08
CA LYS A 55 -3.41 -17.11 0.67
C LYS A 55 -2.94 -15.86 -0.09
N PRO A 56 -2.55 -14.77 0.59
CA PRO A 56 -1.88 -13.66 -0.06
C PRO A 56 -0.59 -14.10 -0.73
N GLY A 57 -0.41 -13.69 -1.98
CA GLY A 57 0.80 -13.91 -2.78
C GLY A 57 1.71 -12.69 -2.79
N LYS A 58 2.14 -12.29 -3.99
CA LYS A 58 3.00 -11.12 -4.20
C LYS A 58 2.17 -9.89 -4.56
N PHE A 59 2.60 -8.74 -4.07
CA PHE A 59 2.19 -7.45 -4.60
C PHE A 59 3.33 -6.90 -5.47
N VAL A 60 3.05 -6.67 -6.75
CA VAL A 60 3.98 -6.11 -7.73
C VAL A 60 3.50 -4.70 -8.06
N HIS A 61 4.32 -3.70 -7.77
CA HIS A 61 3.99 -2.30 -8.00
C HIS A 61 4.89 -1.73 -9.11
N THR A 62 4.29 -1.48 -10.27
CA THR A 62 4.96 -0.86 -11.41
C THR A 62 4.64 0.62 -11.43
N LEU A 63 5.67 1.45 -11.41
CA LEU A 63 5.57 2.90 -11.45
C LEU A 63 5.93 3.40 -12.86
N GLY A 64 5.09 4.26 -13.41
CA GLY A 64 5.37 4.99 -14.64
C GLY A 64 6.30 6.17 -14.35
N ASP A 65 5.73 7.37 -14.21
CA ASP A 65 6.47 8.56 -13.77
C ASP A 65 6.64 8.53 -12.24
N ALA A 66 7.76 7.98 -11.78
CA ALA A 66 8.16 7.99 -10.37
C ALA A 66 9.01 9.23 -10.10
N HIS A 67 8.53 10.12 -9.23
CA HIS A 67 9.18 11.39 -8.97
C HIS A 67 9.31 11.70 -7.47
N LEU A 68 10.36 12.42 -7.13
CA LEU A 68 10.57 13.04 -5.83
C LEU A 68 10.61 14.55 -6.02
N TYR A 69 9.68 15.26 -5.41
CA TYR A 69 9.65 16.72 -5.49
C TYR A 69 10.89 17.34 -4.84
N LEU A 70 11.39 18.44 -5.44
CA LEU A 70 12.60 19.12 -4.95
C LEU A 70 12.47 19.62 -3.51
N ASN A 71 11.28 20.02 -3.10
CA ASN A 71 10.98 20.45 -1.74
C ASN A 71 10.80 19.30 -0.74
N HIS A 72 10.98 18.04 -1.17
CA HIS A 72 10.98 16.85 -0.30
C HIS A 72 12.36 16.21 -0.14
N LEU A 73 13.42 16.78 -0.71
CA LEU A 73 14.77 16.20 -0.70
C LEU A 73 15.33 16.02 0.71
N ASP A 74 15.16 17.01 1.58
CA ASP A 74 15.67 16.94 2.96
C ASP A 74 14.88 15.96 3.80
N GLN A 75 13.56 15.89 3.61
CA GLN A 75 12.68 14.91 4.24
C GLN A 75 13.04 13.48 3.82
N ALA A 76 13.28 13.26 2.53
CA ALA A 76 13.71 11.97 2.01
C ALA A 76 15.07 11.56 2.57
N LYS A 77 16.06 12.46 2.60
CA LYS A 77 17.36 12.21 3.23
C LYS A 77 17.23 11.83 4.71
N LEU A 78 16.39 12.56 5.45
CA LEU A 78 16.11 12.23 6.85
C LEU A 78 15.50 10.85 6.98
N GLN A 79 14.53 10.49 6.14
CA GLN A 79 13.87 9.18 6.20
C GLN A 79 14.85 8.04 5.92
N ILE A 80 15.66 8.12 4.87
CA ILE A 80 16.63 7.05 4.54
C ILE A 80 17.79 6.94 5.54
N SER A 81 18.05 7.98 6.35
CA SER A 81 19.04 7.91 7.43
C SER A 81 18.56 7.11 8.64
N ARG A 82 17.27 6.84 8.77
CA ARG A 82 16.66 6.14 9.90
C ARG A 82 16.77 4.63 9.71
N LYS A 83 17.09 3.94 10.80
CA LYS A 83 17.08 2.46 10.82
C LYS A 83 15.63 1.98 10.81
N PRO A 84 15.22 1.10 9.88
CA PRO A 84 13.86 0.58 9.87
C PRO A 84 13.60 -0.30 11.10
N PHE A 85 12.35 -0.29 11.59
CA PHE A 85 11.85 -1.21 12.61
C PHE A 85 11.43 -2.55 11.98
N ASN A 86 11.08 -3.50 12.83
CA ASN A 86 10.46 -4.74 12.37
C ASN A 86 9.14 -4.46 11.65
N LEU A 87 8.85 -5.26 10.63
CA LEU A 87 7.60 -5.10 9.89
C LEU A 87 6.40 -5.43 10.77
N PRO A 88 5.34 -4.62 10.74
CA PRO A 88 4.10 -4.92 11.42
C PRO A 88 3.37 -6.08 10.75
N THR A 89 2.41 -6.65 11.46
CA THR A 89 1.45 -7.61 10.90
C THR A 89 0.05 -7.02 10.95
N ILE A 90 -0.82 -7.47 10.06
CA ILE A 90 -2.23 -7.13 10.09
C ILE A 90 -3.06 -8.37 10.44
N LYS A 91 -4.03 -8.19 11.34
CA LYS A 91 -5.06 -9.17 11.63
C LYS A 91 -6.36 -8.69 11.01
N ILE A 92 -6.99 -9.54 10.21
CA ILE A 92 -8.28 -9.30 9.57
C ILE A 92 -9.32 -10.20 10.26
N ASN A 93 -10.53 -9.69 10.46
CA ASN A 93 -11.63 -10.47 11.03
C ASN A 93 -11.99 -11.62 10.09
N SER A 94 -11.70 -12.85 10.51
CA SER A 94 -11.89 -14.06 9.70
C SER A 94 -13.35 -14.45 9.47
N LYS A 95 -14.30 -13.75 10.09
CA LYS A 95 -15.74 -14.02 9.92
C LYS A 95 -16.32 -13.34 8.67
N ILE A 96 -15.60 -12.39 8.07
CA ILE A 96 -16.04 -11.67 6.89
C ILE A 96 -15.70 -12.52 5.65
N ASP A 97 -16.72 -12.83 4.85
CA ASP A 97 -16.64 -13.67 3.65
C ASP A 97 -17.04 -12.92 2.36
N LYS A 98 -17.47 -11.65 2.48
CA LYS A 98 -17.78 -10.77 1.34
C LYS A 98 -17.00 -9.47 1.43
N LEU A 99 -16.58 -8.97 0.28
CA LEU A 99 -15.73 -7.77 0.21
C LEU A 99 -16.44 -6.52 0.71
N GLU A 100 -17.72 -6.40 0.43
CA GLU A 100 -18.58 -5.28 0.82
C GLU A 100 -18.93 -5.23 2.30
N ASP A 101 -18.73 -6.32 3.03
CA ASP A 101 -19.06 -6.41 4.46
C ASP A 101 -17.91 -5.94 5.37
N PHE A 102 -16.71 -5.70 4.81
CA PHE A 102 -15.59 -5.18 5.60
C PHE A 102 -15.85 -3.76 6.08
N THR A 103 -15.58 -3.54 7.37
CA THR A 103 -15.58 -2.23 8.03
C THR A 103 -14.20 -1.92 8.59
N TYR A 104 -13.96 -0.70 9.03
CA TYR A 104 -12.68 -0.30 9.62
C TYR A 104 -12.28 -1.14 10.84
N GLU A 105 -13.25 -1.55 11.64
CA GLU A 105 -13.07 -2.33 12.88
C GLU A 105 -12.60 -3.76 12.63
N ASP A 106 -12.72 -4.25 11.39
CA ASP A 106 -12.29 -5.60 11.03
C ASP A 106 -10.78 -5.73 10.83
N PHE A 107 -10.05 -4.62 10.90
CA PHE A 107 -8.61 -4.57 10.70
C PHE A 107 -7.88 -4.15 11.97
N LYS A 108 -6.84 -4.90 12.34
CA LYS A 108 -5.97 -4.54 13.46
C LYS A 108 -4.51 -4.68 13.06
N ILE A 109 -3.77 -3.57 13.11
CA ILE A 109 -2.32 -3.58 12.92
C ILE A 109 -1.67 -3.97 14.24
N LEU A 110 -0.77 -4.93 14.20
CA LEU A 110 -0.04 -5.47 15.36
C LEU A 110 1.45 -5.16 15.22
N ASN A 111 2.11 -4.88 16.34
CA ASN A 111 3.56 -4.66 16.43
C ASN A 111 4.04 -3.52 15.50
N TYR A 112 3.24 -2.47 15.36
CA TYR A 112 3.62 -1.30 14.59
C TYR A 112 4.45 -0.34 15.44
N GLU A 113 5.68 -0.12 15.00
CA GLU A 113 6.59 0.87 15.57
C GLU A 113 6.98 1.85 14.47
N SER A 114 7.09 3.14 14.79
CA SER A 114 7.50 4.16 13.84
C SER A 114 8.36 5.24 14.48
N HIS A 115 9.23 5.84 13.68
CA HIS A 115 9.89 7.09 14.05
C HIS A 115 8.87 8.25 14.08
N PRO A 116 9.20 9.38 14.72
CA PRO A 116 8.38 10.58 14.62
C PRO A 116 8.09 10.96 13.17
N GLY A 117 6.89 11.47 12.91
CA GLY A 117 6.47 11.88 11.58
C GLY A 117 7.42 12.92 10.96
N ILE A 118 7.51 12.91 9.63
CA ILE A 118 8.25 13.90 8.84
C ILE A 118 7.21 14.72 8.07
N SER A 119 7.06 15.99 8.42
CA SER A 119 6.16 16.87 7.70
C SER A 119 6.75 17.30 6.36
N ALA A 120 5.94 17.30 5.32
CA ALA A 120 6.29 17.81 4.00
C ALA A 120 5.11 18.56 3.38
N PRO A 121 5.35 19.62 2.59
CA PRO A 121 4.28 20.31 1.89
C PRO A 121 3.71 19.44 0.77
N ILE A 122 2.40 19.55 0.52
CA ILE A 122 1.80 18.94 -0.67
C ILE A 122 2.29 19.72 -1.89
N SER A 123 2.77 19.00 -2.90
CA SER A 123 3.23 19.55 -4.17
C SER A 123 2.37 19.02 -5.32
N VAL A 124 2.19 19.85 -6.35
CA VAL A 124 1.41 19.57 -7.56
C VAL A 124 2.14 20.06 -8.78
#